data_8dada266ca098d8aa7a525604ce9c4bf
#
_entry.id   8dada266ca098d8aa7a525604ce9c4bf
#
_cell.length_a   1.000
_cell.length_b   1.000
_cell.length_c   1.000
_cell.angle_alpha   90.00
_cell.angle_beta   90.00
_cell.angle_gamma   90.00
#
_symmetry.space_group_name_H-M   'P 1'
#
loop_
_entity.id
_entity.type
_entity.pdbx_description
1 polymer ?
#
loop_
_entity_poly.entity_id
_entity_poly.type
_entity_poly.pdbx_seq_one_letter_code
_entity_poly.pdbx_strand_id
1 'polypeptide(L)'
;MKELKQVVGIDVAQKELVVTIGRLLEDLSVDLFSYKVFKNNDKGFLSLVEWVTKLVENPQEVHYIMEATGVYHQKIAYFLDTNQLKVSIVLPNKISNYFRTLEVKTITDKTCSQVIARFGLERKLDLWKRPKTVYKNLQQLTRERDQIVAERVIVKNQLHAEKIEAEPNLMTLKRINERIKLLNKQENEIKNDISKILKNSAELRKEIDRMMTIPGVGELTAVIILAETNGFELIRNKKQLTSYAGLDVKEKQSGTSIKGKPKISKKGNRSIRKAMHFPSLVAVKWDENFKELYARLVSKHGIKMKALVSI
;
A
#
# COMPACT_ATOMS: atom_id res chain seq x y z
N MET A 1 -26.08 13.29 28.31
CA MET A 1 -24.81 13.87 27.81
C MET A 1 -24.88 13.94 26.30
N LYS A 2 -24.49 15.05 25.72
CA LYS A 2 -24.49 15.22 24.27
C LYS A 2 -23.41 14.38 23.64
N GLU A 3 -23.72 13.81 22.49
CA GLU A 3 -22.85 12.95 21.73
C GLU A 3 -22.03 13.78 20.74
N LEU A 4 -20.70 13.67 20.77
CA LEU A 4 -19.80 14.43 19.90
C LEU A 4 -19.47 13.68 18.61
N LYS A 5 -19.38 12.35 18.66
CA LYS A 5 -18.98 11.52 17.53
C LYS A 5 -19.42 10.07 17.71
N GLN A 6 -19.85 9.44 16.62
CA GLN A 6 -20.14 8.01 16.55
C GLN A 6 -19.21 7.29 15.57
N VAL A 7 -18.75 6.10 15.94
CA VAL A 7 -17.82 5.30 15.15
C VAL A 7 -18.24 3.84 15.16
N VAL A 8 -18.10 3.21 14.00
CA VAL A 8 -18.16 1.76 13.81
C VAL A 8 -16.75 1.26 13.52
N GLY A 9 -16.14 0.57 14.48
CA GLY A 9 -14.86 -0.10 14.31
C GLY A 9 -15.05 -1.51 13.76
N ILE A 10 -14.38 -1.84 12.66
CA ILE A 10 -14.53 -3.12 11.96
C ILE A 10 -13.18 -3.82 11.90
N ASP A 11 -13.07 -4.95 12.57
CA ASP A 11 -11.99 -5.91 12.31
C ASP A 11 -12.42 -6.85 11.18
N VAL A 12 -11.59 -6.91 10.13
CA VAL A 12 -11.95 -7.54 8.87
C VAL A 12 -11.16 -8.83 8.65
N ALA A 13 -11.85 -9.97 8.70
CA ALA A 13 -11.33 -11.26 8.30
C ALA A 13 -11.87 -11.69 6.92
N GLN A 14 -11.33 -12.76 6.37
CA GLN A 14 -11.75 -13.28 5.06
C GLN A 14 -13.24 -13.60 4.98
N LYS A 15 -13.80 -14.22 6.03
CA LYS A 15 -15.18 -14.70 6.05
C LYS A 15 -16.11 -13.86 6.93
N GLU A 16 -15.56 -13.08 7.86
CA GLU A 16 -16.29 -12.41 8.92
C GLU A 16 -15.84 -10.97 9.10
N LEU A 17 -16.76 -10.16 9.59
CA LEU A 17 -16.56 -8.79 10.05
C LEU A 17 -16.92 -8.74 11.52
N VAL A 18 -15.97 -8.41 12.37
CA VAL A 18 -16.23 -8.23 13.79
C VAL A 18 -16.36 -6.74 14.06
N VAL A 19 -17.52 -6.32 14.53
CA VAL A 19 -17.94 -4.93 14.53
C VAL A 19 -18.27 -4.46 15.94
N THR A 20 -17.73 -3.31 16.31
CA THR A 20 -18.05 -2.59 17.55
C THR A 20 -18.54 -1.18 17.23
N ILE A 21 -19.65 -0.76 17.83
CA ILE A 21 -20.13 0.62 17.78
C ILE A 21 -19.77 1.32 19.08
N GLY A 22 -19.27 2.55 18.94
CA GLY A 22 -18.98 3.40 20.08
C GLY A 22 -19.28 4.86 19.80
N ARG A 23 -19.33 5.64 20.88
CA ARG A 23 -19.55 7.09 20.88
C ARG A 23 -18.58 7.80 21.79
N LEU A 24 -18.27 9.03 21.43
CA LEU A 24 -17.52 9.97 22.24
C LEU A 24 -18.51 10.96 22.84
N LEU A 25 -18.52 11.10 24.16
CA LEU A 25 -19.42 12.00 24.90
C LEU A 25 -18.77 13.36 25.16
N GLU A 26 -19.55 14.35 25.61
CA GLU A 26 -19.06 15.71 25.90
C GLU A 26 -17.94 15.77 26.93
N ASP A 27 -17.93 14.87 27.89
CA ASP A 27 -16.88 14.71 28.89
C ASP A 27 -15.63 13.99 28.38
N LEU A 28 -15.57 13.75 27.06
CA LEU A 28 -14.51 13.00 26.37
C LEU A 28 -14.42 11.52 26.77
N SER A 29 -15.39 11.00 27.52
CA SER A 29 -15.47 9.57 27.78
C SER A 29 -15.86 8.79 26.53
N VAL A 30 -15.31 7.59 26.39
CA VAL A 30 -15.57 6.66 25.27
C VAL A 30 -16.49 5.55 25.77
N ASP A 31 -17.67 5.45 25.17
CA ASP A 31 -18.64 4.40 25.42
C ASP A 31 -18.73 3.46 24.21
N LEU A 32 -18.37 2.18 24.41
CA LEU A 32 -18.46 1.12 23.40
C LEU A 32 -19.70 0.27 23.72
N PHE A 33 -20.84 0.63 23.16
CA PHE A 33 -22.14 0.17 23.64
C PHE A 33 -22.73 -1.04 22.88
N SER A 34 -22.18 -1.40 21.71
CA SER A 34 -22.72 -2.55 20.96
C SER A 34 -21.65 -3.29 20.17
N TYR A 35 -21.83 -4.60 20.02
CA TYR A 35 -20.92 -5.51 19.34
C TYR A 35 -21.71 -6.59 18.60
N LYS A 36 -21.29 -6.90 17.36
CA LYS A 36 -21.88 -7.98 16.57
C LYS A 36 -20.92 -8.48 15.49
N VAL A 37 -21.09 -9.75 15.09
CA VAL A 37 -20.33 -10.38 14.00
C VAL A 37 -21.24 -10.53 12.78
N PHE A 38 -20.68 -10.21 11.59
CA PHE A 38 -21.37 -10.31 10.30
C PHE A 38 -20.53 -11.12 9.32
N LYS A 39 -21.14 -11.68 8.29
CA LYS A 39 -20.40 -12.32 7.20
C LYS A 39 -19.76 -11.26 6.29
N ASN A 40 -18.53 -11.52 5.82
CA ASN A 40 -17.85 -10.63 4.87
C ASN A 40 -18.35 -10.89 3.43
N ASN A 41 -19.62 -10.58 3.18
CA ASN A 41 -20.30 -10.66 1.89
C ASN A 41 -21.45 -9.64 1.82
N ASP A 42 -22.07 -9.49 0.64
CA ASP A 42 -23.07 -8.45 0.37
C ASP A 42 -24.27 -8.52 1.35
N LYS A 43 -24.76 -9.72 1.69
CA LYS A 43 -25.84 -9.88 2.68
C LYS A 43 -25.40 -9.42 4.08
N GLY A 44 -24.16 -9.73 4.47
CA GLY A 44 -23.60 -9.30 5.74
C GLY A 44 -23.39 -7.80 5.81
N PHE A 45 -23.02 -7.16 4.69
CA PHE A 45 -22.87 -5.69 4.62
C PHE A 45 -24.21 -4.97 4.79
N LEU A 46 -25.26 -5.45 4.12
CA LEU A 46 -26.62 -4.92 4.31
C LEU A 46 -27.07 -5.06 5.76
N SER A 47 -26.92 -6.27 6.33
CA SER A 47 -27.29 -6.52 7.74
C SER A 47 -26.47 -5.68 8.73
N LEU A 48 -25.21 -5.36 8.42
CA LEU A 48 -24.39 -4.48 9.23
C LEU A 48 -24.95 -3.05 9.21
N VAL A 49 -25.23 -2.50 8.04
CA VAL A 49 -25.77 -1.13 7.92
C VAL A 49 -27.16 -1.04 8.57
N GLU A 50 -28.04 -2.00 8.35
CA GLU A 50 -29.35 -2.04 9.00
C GLU A 50 -29.23 -2.12 10.54
N TRP A 51 -28.28 -2.89 11.06
CA TRP A 51 -28.04 -2.99 12.50
C TRP A 51 -27.52 -1.67 13.07
N VAL A 52 -26.59 -1.00 12.39
CA VAL A 52 -26.10 0.32 12.78
C VAL A 52 -27.25 1.34 12.79
N THR A 53 -28.05 1.39 11.72
CA THR A 53 -29.19 2.31 11.58
C THR A 53 -30.22 2.18 12.72
N LYS A 54 -30.41 0.98 13.27
CA LYS A 54 -31.30 0.77 14.41
C LYS A 54 -30.75 1.25 15.76
N LEU A 55 -29.43 1.48 15.86
CA LEU A 55 -28.75 1.78 17.10
C LEU A 55 -28.30 3.25 17.22
N VAL A 56 -28.38 4.00 16.13
CA VAL A 56 -27.90 5.39 16.06
C VAL A 56 -28.99 6.31 15.53
N GLU A 57 -29.01 7.56 16.01
CA GLU A 57 -30.00 8.56 15.57
C GLU A 57 -29.71 9.07 14.15
N ASN A 58 -28.43 9.29 13.85
CA ASN A 58 -27.97 9.87 12.57
C ASN A 58 -27.02 8.91 11.83
N PRO A 59 -27.52 7.90 11.10
CA PRO A 59 -26.68 6.89 10.43
C PRO A 59 -25.68 7.47 9.41
N GLN A 60 -26.01 8.61 8.78
CA GLN A 60 -25.14 9.28 7.81
C GLN A 60 -23.93 9.97 8.45
N GLU A 61 -24.00 10.28 9.75
CA GLU A 61 -22.90 10.91 10.49
C GLU A 61 -21.94 9.88 11.07
N VAL A 62 -22.33 8.61 11.11
CA VAL A 62 -21.50 7.51 11.63
C VAL A 62 -20.27 7.30 10.77
N HIS A 63 -19.10 7.18 11.41
CA HIS A 63 -17.84 6.97 10.74
C HIS A 63 -17.39 5.51 10.84
N TYR A 64 -17.34 4.81 9.73
CA TYR A 64 -16.88 3.43 9.62
C TYR A 64 -15.36 3.38 9.49
N ILE A 65 -14.70 2.66 10.38
CA ILE A 65 -13.24 2.58 10.43
C ILE A 65 -12.82 1.12 10.41
N MET A 66 -11.87 0.81 9.57
CA MET A 66 -11.32 -0.53 9.44
C MET A 66 -9.81 -0.53 9.23
N GLU A 67 -9.18 -1.65 9.57
CA GLU A 67 -7.78 -1.87 9.31
C GLU A 67 -7.56 -2.42 7.89
N ALA A 68 -6.48 -1.98 7.23
CA ALA A 68 -6.08 -2.45 5.90
C ALA A 68 -5.46 -3.86 5.96
N THR A 69 -6.21 -4.86 6.39
CA THR A 69 -5.75 -6.25 6.45
C THR A 69 -5.85 -6.91 5.08
N GLY A 70 -4.71 -7.06 4.40
CA GLY A 70 -4.66 -7.64 3.06
C GLY A 70 -5.63 -6.99 2.08
N VAL A 71 -6.41 -7.82 1.36
CA VAL A 71 -7.44 -7.37 0.40
C VAL A 71 -8.88 -7.49 0.94
N TYR A 72 -9.05 -8.10 2.12
CA TYR A 72 -10.36 -8.49 2.64
C TYR A 72 -11.28 -7.31 2.95
N HIS A 73 -10.70 -6.16 3.33
CA HIS A 73 -11.45 -4.93 3.62
C HIS A 73 -12.03 -4.26 2.36
N GLN A 74 -11.55 -4.60 1.15
CA GLN A 74 -11.93 -3.85 -0.05
C GLN A 74 -13.42 -3.91 -0.34
N LYS A 75 -14.04 -5.10 -0.29
CA LYS A 75 -15.46 -5.27 -0.63
C LYS A 75 -16.36 -4.41 0.25
N ILE A 76 -16.18 -4.49 1.58
CA ILE A 76 -16.97 -3.68 2.52
C ILE A 76 -16.68 -2.18 2.34
N ALA A 77 -15.43 -1.76 2.12
CA ALA A 77 -15.09 -0.36 1.88
C ALA A 77 -15.79 0.19 0.64
N TYR A 78 -15.77 -0.55 -0.47
CA TYR A 78 -16.47 -0.17 -1.70
C TYR A 78 -17.99 -0.13 -1.52
N PHE A 79 -18.56 -1.09 -0.79
CA PHE A 79 -19.98 -1.11 -0.47
C PHE A 79 -20.40 0.12 0.33
N LEU A 80 -19.68 0.47 1.40
CA LEU A 80 -19.96 1.63 2.23
C LEU A 80 -19.81 2.96 1.43
N ASP A 81 -18.76 3.07 0.62
CA ASP A 81 -18.53 4.23 -0.26
C ASP A 81 -19.65 4.40 -1.29
N THR A 82 -20.11 3.29 -1.91
CA THR A 82 -21.25 3.32 -2.86
C THR A 82 -22.54 3.80 -2.18
N ASN A 83 -22.72 3.51 -0.89
CA ASN A 83 -23.85 3.98 -0.09
C ASN A 83 -23.59 5.36 0.56
N GLN A 84 -22.54 6.08 0.14
CA GLN A 84 -22.18 7.43 0.61
C GLN A 84 -21.93 7.53 2.13
N LEU A 85 -21.53 6.43 2.77
CA LEU A 85 -21.18 6.37 4.17
C LEU A 85 -19.73 6.78 4.41
N LYS A 86 -19.45 7.41 5.56
CA LYS A 86 -18.11 7.89 5.92
C LYS A 86 -17.19 6.72 6.26
N VAL A 87 -16.15 6.49 5.48
CA VAL A 87 -15.21 5.38 5.65
C VAL A 87 -13.80 5.89 5.85
N SER A 88 -13.05 5.28 6.76
CA SER A 88 -11.58 5.42 6.86
C SER A 88 -10.92 4.06 6.94
N ILE A 89 -9.84 3.91 6.19
CA ILE A 89 -9.00 2.71 6.21
C ILE A 89 -7.67 3.07 6.87
N VAL A 90 -7.34 2.39 7.95
CA VAL A 90 -6.16 2.67 8.78
C VAL A 90 -5.10 1.60 8.55
N LEU A 91 -3.84 2.03 8.49
CA LEU A 91 -2.73 1.08 8.34
C LEU A 91 -2.56 0.21 9.59
N PRO A 92 -2.27 -1.09 9.46
CA PRO A 92 -2.11 -2.04 10.58
C PRO A 92 -1.13 -1.58 11.65
N ASN A 93 -0.03 -0.98 11.25
CA ASN A 93 0.98 -0.47 12.19
C ASN A 93 0.48 0.67 13.09
N LYS A 94 -0.50 1.47 12.63
CA LYS A 94 -1.10 2.52 13.45
C LYS A 94 -1.99 1.93 14.54
N ILE A 95 -2.82 0.95 14.17
CA ILE A 95 -3.68 0.24 15.12
C ILE A 95 -2.83 -0.56 16.13
N SER A 96 -1.83 -1.32 15.66
CA SER A 96 -0.93 -2.07 16.53
C SER A 96 -0.14 -1.18 17.51
N ASN A 97 0.33 0.01 17.07
CA ASN A 97 1.01 0.95 17.96
C ASN A 97 0.03 1.56 18.98
N TYR A 98 -1.18 1.88 18.56
CA TYR A 98 -2.22 2.38 19.45
C TYR A 98 -2.65 1.32 20.47
N PHE A 99 -2.79 0.08 20.04
CA PHE A 99 -3.09 -1.06 20.93
C PHE A 99 -2.13 -1.15 22.11
N ARG A 100 -0.82 -0.90 21.87
CA ARG A 100 0.22 -0.92 22.92
C ARG A 100 0.09 0.21 23.93
N THR A 101 -0.68 1.25 23.66
CA THR A 101 -0.97 2.34 24.61
C THR A 101 -2.15 2.04 25.53
N LEU A 102 -2.88 0.97 25.22
CA LEU A 102 -4.02 0.52 26.01
C LEU A 102 -3.60 -0.62 26.93
N GLU A 103 -4.15 -0.67 28.13
CA GLU A 103 -3.90 -1.75 29.10
C GLU A 103 -4.64 -3.06 28.77
N VAL A 104 -4.79 -3.39 27.49
CA VAL A 104 -5.49 -4.58 27.03
C VAL A 104 -4.54 -5.75 26.97
N LYS A 105 -4.75 -6.76 27.82
CA LYS A 105 -3.91 -7.96 27.91
C LYS A 105 -4.31 -9.05 26.90
N THR A 106 -5.56 -9.09 26.49
CA THR A 106 -6.11 -10.17 25.65
C THR A 106 -6.39 -9.65 24.25
N ILE A 107 -5.83 -10.32 23.23
CA ILE A 107 -6.05 -10.00 21.82
C ILE A 107 -7.05 -11.01 21.26
N THR A 108 -8.25 -10.53 20.89
CA THR A 108 -9.30 -11.27 20.19
C THR A 108 -9.87 -10.37 19.11
N ASP A 109 -10.57 -10.91 18.14
CA ASP A 109 -11.23 -10.13 17.08
C ASP A 109 -12.21 -9.10 17.68
N LYS A 110 -12.86 -9.44 18.81
CA LYS A 110 -13.69 -8.50 19.57
C LYS A 110 -12.87 -7.33 20.10
N THR A 111 -11.75 -7.59 20.81
CA THR A 111 -10.90 -6.52 21.33
C THR A 111 -10.25 -5.72 20.21
N CYS A 112 -9.91 -6.34 19.06
CA CYS A 112 -9.41 -5.64 17.89
C CYS A 112 -10.46 -4.65 17.34
N SER A 113 -11.72 -5.06 17.15
CA SER A 113 -12.79 -4.17 16.70
C SER A 113 -13.06 -3.03 17.68
N GLN A 114 -12.98 -3.29 18.99
CA GLN A 114 -13.09 -2.27 20.05
C GLN A 114 -11.95 -1.24 19.99
N VAL A 115 -10.72 -1.70 19.80
CA VAL A 115 -9.54 -0.83 19.65
C VAL A 115 -9.63 0.03 18.40
N ILE A 116 -10.11 -0.53 17.27
CA ILE A 116 -10.34 0.22 16.03
C ILE A 116 -11.41 1.29 16.24
N ALA A 117 -12.53 0.96 16.93
CA ALA A 117 -13.58 1.92 17.26
C ALA A 117 -13.04 3.06 18.12
N ARG A 118 -12.35 2.73 19.21
CA ARG A 118 -11.74 3.68 20.14
C ARG A 118 -10.72 4.59 19.44
N PHE A 119 -9.84 4.01 18.62
CA PHE A 119 -8.90 4.78 17.79
C PHE A 119 -9.61 5.82 16.93
N GLY A 120 -10.73 5.44 16.34
CA GLY A 120 -11.52 6.31 15.51
C GLY A 120 -12.23 7.41 16.31
N LEU A 121 -12.69 7.14 17.53
CA LEU A 121 -13.32 8.14 18.40
C LEU A 121 -12.31 9.19 18.86
N GLU A 122 -11.12 8.78 19.26
CA GLU A 122 -10.07 9.64 19.80
C GLU A 122 -9.25 10.39 18.74
N ARG A 123 -9.31 9.97 17.46
CA ARG A 123 -8.49 10.54 16.38
C ARG A 123 -9.32 11.15 15.28
N LYS A 124 -8.82 12.23 14.70
CA LYS A 124 -9.32 12.76 13.43
C LYS A 124 -8.70 11.95 12.30
N LEU A 125 -9.54 11.31 11.50
CA LEU A 125 -9.11 10.48 10.37
C LEU A 125 -9.57 11.10 9.05
N ASP A 126 -8.72 11.01 8.04
CA ASP A 126 -9.10 11.38 6.67
C ASP A 126 -10.05 10.32 6.10
N LEU A 127 -11.08 10.76 5.39
CA LEU A 127 -11.98 9.86 4.68
C LEU A 127 -11.23 9.13 3.56
N TRP A 128 -11.51 7.84 3.45
CA TRP A 128 -10.99 7.04 2.35
C TRP A 128 -11.65 7.46 1.04
N LYS A 129 -10.84 7.56 0.01
CA LYS A 129 -11.30 7.84 -1.35
C LYS A 129 -11.13 6.59 -2.20
N ARG A 130 -12.20 6.20 -2.87
CA ARG A 130 -12.18 5.08 -3.81
C ARG A 130 -11.16 5.35 -4.92
N PRO A 131 -10.21 4.44 -5.17
CA PRO A 131 -9.28 4.58 -6.27
C PRO A 131 -10.02 4.59 -7.62
N LYS A 132 -9.59 5.44 -8.55
CA LYS A 132 -10.10 5.42 -9.92
C LYS A 132 -9.81 4.05 -10.55
N THR A 133 -10.80 3.49 -11.23
CA THR A 133 -10.73 2.14 -11.81
C THR A 133 -9.52 1.95 -12.71
N VAL A 134 -9.16 2.97 -13.51
CA VAL A 134 -8.00 2.92 -14.41
C VAL A 134 -6.69 2.72 -13.64
N TYR A 135 -6.46 3.48 -12.56
CA TYR A 135 -5.24 3.34 -11.76
C TYR A 135 -5.24 2.03 -10.96
N LYS A 136 -6.41 1.57 -10.52
CA LYS A 136 -6.53 0.28 -9.84
C LYS A 136 -6.17 -0.88 -10.76
N ASN A 137 -6.66 -0.87 -12.01
CA ASN A 137 -6.32 -1.88 -13.01
C ASN A 137 -4.82 -1.85 -13.34
N LEU A 138 -4.25 -0.66 -13.59
CA LEU A 138 -2.81 -0.53 -13.82
C LEU A 138 -1.98 -1.01 -12.63
N GLN A 139 -2.42 -0.75 -11.39
CA GLN A 139 -1.76 -1.24 -10.19
C GLN A 139 -1.75 -2.77 -10.12
N GLN A 140 -2.85 -3.43 -10.48
CA GLN A 140 -2.93 -4.88 -10.50
C GLN A 140 -1.99 -5.45 -11.58
N LEU A 141 -2.03 -4.93 -12.80
CA LEU A 141 -1.18 -5.38 -13.90
C LEU A 141 0.33 -5.17 -13.62
N THR A 142 0.70 -4.02 -13.07
CA THR A 142 2.12 -3.75 -12.74
C THR A 142 2.63 -4.63 -11.60
N ARG A 143 1.80 -4.93 -10.61
CA ARG A 143 2.15 -5.84 -9.51
C ARG A 143 2.23 -7.29 -9.99
N GLU A 144 1.31 -7.74 -10.83
CA GLU A 144 1.35 -9.07 -11.45
C GLU A 144 2.61 -9.24 -12.30
N ARG A 145 2.94 -8.24 -13.15
CA ARG A 145 4.19 -8.23 -13.89
C ARG A 145 5.41 -8.38 -12.99
N ASP A 146 5.44 -7.67 -11.87
CA ASP A 146 6.54 -7.76 -10.90
C ASP A 146 6.68 -9.16 -10.30
N GLN A 147 5.57 -9.84 -10.04
CA GLN A 147 5.55 -11.24 -9.57
C GLN A 147 6.10 -12.19 -10.64
N ILE A 148 5.63 -12.09 -11.87
CA ILE A 148 6.10 -12.91 -13.02
C ILE A 148 7.61 -12.70 -13.25
N VAL A 149 8.09 -11.46 -13.20
CA VAL A 149 9.52 -11.17 -13.35
C VAL A 149 10.34 -11.79 -12.22
N ALA A 150 9.86 -11.73 -10.99
CA ALA A 150 10.54 -12.34 -9.84
C ALA A 150 10.57 -13.87 -9.95
N GLU A 151 9.45 -14.48 -10.34
CA GLU A 151 9.38 -15.92 -10.57
C GLU A 151 10.33 -16.36 -11.71
N ARG A 152 10.36 -15.62 -12.81
CA ARG A 152 11.28 -15.90 -13.92
C ARG A 152 12.74 -15.87 -13.49
N VAL A 153 13.13 -14.98 -12.58
CA VAL A 153 14.51 -14.95 -12.05
C VAL A 153 14.79 -16.22 -11.26
N ILE A 154 13.86 -16.68 -10.43
CA ILE A 154 14.00 -17.95 -9.67
C ILE A 154 14.18 -19.13 -10.64
N VAL A 155 13.30 -19.23 -11.65
CA VAL A 155 13.34 -20.31 -12.64
C VAL A 155 14.62 -20.28 -13.48
N LYS A 156 15.14 -19.08 -13.82
CA LYS A 156 16.44 -18.96 -14.51
C LYS A 156 17.61 -19.41 -13.65
N ASN A 157 17.58 -19.12 -12.35
CA ASN A 157 18.62 -19.61 -11.43
C ASN A 157 18.56 -21.13 -11.28
N GLN A 158 17.34 -21.73 -11.24
CA GLN A 158 17.17 -23.18 -11.30
C GLN A 158 17.74 -23.76 -12.58
N LEU A 159 17.44 -23.16 -13.75
CA LEU A 159 18.02 -23.59 -15.03
C LEU A 159 19.54 -23.56 -15.03
N HIS A 160 20.13 -22.53 -14.43
CA HIS A 160 21.58 -22.40 -14.33
C HIS A 160 22.17 -23.51 -13.47
N ALA A 161 21.59 -23.80 -12.30
CA ALA A 161 22.04 -24.87 -11.42
C ALA A 161 21.97 -26.24 -12.12
N GLU A 162 20.81 -26.58 -12.69
CA GLU A 162 20.62 -27.87 -13.41
C GLU A 162 21.58 -28.06 -14.59
N LYS A 163 21.98 -26.97 -15.28
CA LYS A 163 22.96 -27.05 -16.39
C LYS A 163 24.38 -27.30 -15.94
N ILE A 164 24.71 -27.02 -14.67
CA ILE A 164 26.07 -27.20 -14.12
C ILE A 164 26.23 -28.57 -13.45
N GLU A 165 25.14 -29.31 -13.26
CA GLU A 165 25.18 -30.68 -12.78
C GLU A 165 26.13 -31.51 -13.65
N ALA A 166 26.83 -32.50 -13.05
CA ALA A 166 27.74 -33.38 -13.77
C ALA A 166 27.01 -34.21 -14.86
N GLU A 167 25.76 -34.61 -14.56
CA GLU A 167 24.88 -35.33 -15.47
C GLU A 167 23.49 -34.68 -15.52
N PRO A 168 23.30 -33.59 -16.29
CA PRO A 168 22.04 -32.85 -16.33
C PRO A 168 20.91 -33.70 -16.92
N ASN A 169 19.75 -33.70 -16.25
CA ASN A 169 18.57 -34.36 -16.78
C ASN A 169 17.92 -33.53 -17.89
N LEU A 170 18.01 -33.99 -19.14
CA LEU A 170 17.49 -33.26 -20.31
C LEU A 170 15.99 -32.94 -20.24
N MET A 171 15.18 -33.84 -19.65
CA MET A 171 13.76 -33.62 -19.51
C MET A 171 13.45 -32.55 -18.44
N THR A 172 14.26 -32.46 -17.39
CA THR A 172 14.18 -31.38 -16.40
C THR A 172 14.53 -30.04 -17.05
N LEU A 173 15.63 -29.97 -17.79
CA LEU A 173 16.02 -28.76 -18.54
C LEU A 173 14.93 -28.31 -19.51
N LYS A 174 14.28 -29.24 -20.22
CA LYS A 174 13.17 -28.95 -21.13
C LYS A 174 12.01 -28.32 -20.39
N ARG A 175 11.52 -28.91 -19.28
CA ARG A 175 10.41 -28.38 -18.47
C ARG A 175 10.73 -27.00 -17.90
N ILE A 176 11.95 -26.76 -17.43
CA ILE A 176 12.36 -25.44 -16.92
C ILE A 176 12.34 -24.39 -18.04
N ASN A 177 12.82 -24.72 -19.23
CA ASN A 177 12.77 -23.82 -20.38
C ASN A 177 11.34 -23.53 -20.84
N GLU A 178 10.42 -24.47 -20.79
CA GLU A 178 8.98 -24.26 -21.06
C GLU A 178 8.35 -23.29 -20.06
N ARG A 179 8.67 -23.40 -18.76
CA ARG A 179 8.24 -22.43 -17.74
C ARG A 179 8.76 -21.04 -18.05
N ILE A 180 10.03 -20.88 -18.42
CA ILE A 180 10.59 -19.56 -18.81
C ILE A 180 9.86 -18.99 -20.02
N LYS A 181 9.55 -19.81 -21.04
CA LYS A 181 8.78 -19.37 -22.21
C LYS A 181 7.38 -18.88 -21.82
N LEU A 182 6.69 -19.62 -20.93
CA LEU A 182 5.37 -19.24 -20.42
C LEU A 182 5.43 -17.90 -19.68
N LEU A 183 6.37 -17.71 -18.77
CA LEU A 183 6.53 -16.46 -18.01
C LEU A 183 6.88 -15.27 -18.92
N ASN A 184 7.65 -15.47 -19.97
CA ASN A 184 7.91 -14.44 -20.98
C ASN A 184 6.64 -14.06 -21.75
N LYS A 185 5.83 -15.06 -22.14
CA LYS A 185 4.55 -14.83 -22.82
C LYS A 185 3.60 -14.00 -21.94
N GLN A 186 3.42 -14.41 -20.69
CA GLN A 186 2.57 -13.70 -19.71
C GLN A 186 3.04 -12.26 -19.47
N GLU A 187 4.35 -12.02 -19.33
CA GLU A 187 4.87 -10.64 -19.22
C GLU A 187 4.51 -9.78 -20.44
N ASN A 188 4.57 -10.34 -21.65
CA ASN A 188 4.22 -9.62 -22.88
C ASN A 188 2.71 -9.35 -22.96
N GLU A 189 1.88 -10.29 -22.55
CA GLU A 189 0.42 -10.11 -22.46
C GLU A 189 0.08 -8.94 -21.54
N ILE A 190 0.66 -8.88 -20.34
CA ILE A 190 0.46 -7.77 -19.39
C ILE A 190 0.92 -6.43 -19.98
N LYS A 191 2.07 -6.38 -20.65
CA LYS A 191 2.54 -5.15 -21.32
C LYS A 191 1.55 -4.68 -22.39
N ASN A 192 0.98 -5.61 -23.16
CA ASN A 192 -0.03 -5.30 -24.16
C ASN A 192 -1.32 -4.76 -23.53
N ASP A 193 -1.75 -5.33 -22.40
CA ASP A 193 -2.93 -4.85 -21.69
C ASP A 193 -2.73 -3.48 -21.08
N ILE A 194 -1.55 -3.20 -20.50
CA ILE A 194 -1.17 -1.84 -20.09
C ILE A 194 -1.24 -0.88 -21.28
N SER A 195 -0.63 -1.23 -22.42
CA SER A 195 -0.65 -0.40 -23.64
C SER A 195 -2.07 -0.13 -24.14
N LYS A 196 -2.99 -1.10 -24.09
CA LYS A 196 -4.41 -0.90 -24.45
C LYS A 196 -5.07 0.13 -23.52
N ILE A 197 -4.86 0.04 -22.21
CA ILE A 197 -5.41 1.00 -21.25
C ILE A 197 -4.90 2.40 -21.54
N LEU A 198 -3.61 2.57 -21.84
CA LEU A 198 -3.00 3.86 -22.14
C LEU A 198 -3.54 4.47 -23.44
N LYS A 199 -3.77 3.66 -24.47
CA LYS A 199 -4.35 4.11 -25.76
C LYS A 199 -5.80 4.59 -25.61
N ASN A 200 -6.54 4.05 -24.65
CA ASN A 200 -7.94 4.38 -24.42
C ASN A 200 -8.15 5.64 -23.55
N SER A 201 -7.09 6.28 -23.06
CA SER A 201 -7.15 7.48 -22.23
C SER A 201 -6.10 8.50 -22.64
N ALA A 202 -6.53 9.50 -23.42
CA ALA A 202 -5.65 10.59 -23.87
C ALA A 202 -5.08 11.40 -22.71
N GLU A 203 -5.85 11.60 -21.64
CA GLU A 203 -5.40 12.31 -20.43
C GLU A 203 -4.26 11.55 -19.74
N LEU A 204 -4.46 10.26 -19.49
CA LEU A 204 -3.45 9.41 -18.89
C LEU A 204 -2.18 9.33 -19.74
N ARG A 205 -2.34 9.24 -21.08
CA ARG A 205 -1.20 9.24 -22.00
C ARG A 205 -0.40 10.54 -21.89
N LYS A 206 -1.05 11.68 -21.84
CA LYS A 206 -0.42 12.99 -21.68
C LYS A 206 0.36 13.10 -20.36
N GLU A 207 -0.18 12.57 -19.26
CA GLU A 207 0.52 12.54 -17.98
C GLU A 207 1.79 11.68 -18.03
N ILE A 208 1.70 10.50 -18.64
CA ILE A 208 2.84 9.60 -18.82
C ILE A 208 3.91 10.25 -19.70
N ASP A 209 3.53 10.84 -20.84
CA ASP A 209 4.46 11.51 -21.74
C ASP A 209 5.21 12.66 -21.05
N ARG A 210 4.55 13.42 -20.16
CA ARG A 210 5.19 14.42 -19.31
C ARG A 210 6.21 13.78 -18.34
N MET A 211 5.88 12.66 -17.74
CA MET A 211 6.83 11.98 -16.84
C MET A 211 8.03 11.40 -17.61
N MET A 212 7.81 10.93 -18.83
CA MET A 212 8.86 10.40 -19.70
C MET A 212 9.85 11.46 -20.22
N THR A 213 9.54 12.75 -20.08
CA THR A 213 10.52 13.81 -20.38
C THR A 213 11.70 13.83 -19.39
N ILE A 214 11.53 13.20 -18.22
CA ILE A 214 12.59 13.06 -17.22
C ILE A 214 13.53 11.93 -17.65
N PRO A 215 14.85 12.21 -17.84
CA PRO A 215 15.81 11.19 -18.23
C PRO A 215 15.79 9.97 -17.31
N GLY A 216 15.64 8.79 -17.89
CA GLY A 216 15.58 7.52 -17.17
C GLY A 216 14.18 7.10 -16.70
N VAL A 217 13.18 7.95 -16.81
CA VAL A 217 11.78 7.58 -16.55
C VAL A 217 11.15 7.05 -17.81
N GLY A 218 11.05 5.73 -17.92
CA GLY A 218 10.32 5.06 -19.01
C GLY A 218 8.83 4.91 -18.75
N GLU A 219 8.06 4.51 -19.77
CA GLU A 219 6.61 4.34 -19.71
C GLU A 219 6.18 3.47 -18.50
N LEU A 220 6.82 2.32 -18.30
CA LEU A 220 6.49 1.44 -17.18
C LEU A 220 6.73 2.09 -15.81
N THR A 221 7.80 2.87 -15.66
CA THR A 221 8.08 3.60 -14.42
C THR A 221 7.01 4.64 -14.14
N ALA A 222 6.62 5.42 -15.15
CA ALA A 222 5.54 6.41 -15.06
C ALA A 222 4.20 5.73 -14.68
N VAL A 223 3.87 4.62 -15.35
CA VAL A 223 2.66 3.84 -15.06
C VAL A 223 2.65 3.35 -13.62
N ILE A 224 3.75 2.79 -13.11
CA ILE A 224 3.85 2.32 -11.72
C ILE A 224 3.60 3.47 -10.74
N ILE A 225 4.23 4.62 -10.96
CA ILE A 225 4.09 5.78 -10.06
C ILE A 225 2.64 6.27 -10.05
N LEU A 226 2.02 6.47 -11.21
CA LEU A 226 0.62 6.92 -11.32
C LEU A 226 -0.34 5.90 -10.70
N ALA A 227 -0.17 4.63 -10.99
CA ALA A 227 -1.01 3.55 -10.46
C ALA A 227 -0.93 3.43 -8.93
N GLU A 228 0.27 3.50 -8.36
CA GLU A 228 0.49 3.37 -6.92
C GLU A 228 0.13 4.64 -6.13
N THR A 229 0.05 5.79 -6.78
CA THR A 229 -0.35 7.07 -6.16
C THR A 229 -1.79 7.48 -6.48
N ASN A 230 -2.55 6.64 -7.21
CA ASN A 230 -3.88 6.98 -7.73
C ASN A 230 -3.88 8.30 -8.53
N GLY A 231 -2.93 8.47 -9.45
CA GLY A 231 -2.77 9.72 -10.20
C GLY A 231 -2.37 10.91 -9.31
N PHE A 232 -1.51 10.67 -8.33
CA PHE A 232 -1.08 11.63 -7.30
C PHE A 232 -2.19 12.15 -6.36
N GLU A 233 -3.42 11.66 -6.41
CA GLU A 233 -4.48 12.06 -5.47
C GLU A 233 -4.11 11.79 -3.99
N LEU A 234 -3.26 10.80 -3.75
CA LEU A 234 -2.76 10.47 -2.40
C LEU A 234 -1.58 11.34 -1.95
N ILE A 235 -1.07 12.22 -2.83
CA ILE A 235 0.19 12.94 -2.62
C ILE A 235 -0.04 14.45 -2.72
N ARG A 236 0.26 15.19 -1.64
CA ARG A 236 0.09 16.65 -1.58
C ARG A 236 1.37 17.43 -1.91
N ASN A 237 2.54 16.81 -1.69
CA ASN A 237 3.85 17.48 -1.89
C ASN A 237 5.00 16.47 -2.02
N LYS A 238 6.19 16.97 -2.40
CA LYS A 238 7.40 16.15 -2.59
C LYS A 238 7.79 15.33 -1.36
N LYS A 239 7.73 15.93 -0.15
CA LYS A 239 8.09 15.24 1.10
C LYS A 239 7.16 14.07 1.39
N GLN A 240 5.87 14.24 1.11
CA GLN A 240 4.89 13.18 1.26
C GLN A 240 5.12 12.05 0.25
N LEU A 241 5.49 12.34 -1.00
CA LEU A 241 5.85 11.30 -1.99
C LEU A 241 7.08 10.50 -1.53
N THR A 242 8.12 11.17 -1.04
CA THR A 242 9.32 10.52 -0.49
C THR A 242 8.97 9.59 0.68
N SER A 243 8.15 10.08 1.61
CA SER A 243 7.67 9.28 2.74
C SER A 243 6.74 8.15 2.31
N TYR A 244 5.83 8.41 1.36
CA TYR A 244 4.95 7.39 0.78
C TYR A 244 5.74 6.27 0.09
N ALA A 245 6.84 6.59 -0.57
CA ALA A 245 7.78 5.62 -1.12
C ALA A 245 8.63 4.93 -0.03
N GLY A 246 8.67 5.46 1.20
CA GLY A 246 9.51 4.96 2.31
C GLY A 246 11.01 5.22 2.07
N LEU A 247 11.31 6.31 1.37
CA LEU A 247 12.67 6.82 1.12
C LEU A 247 13.06 7.91 2.13
N ASP A 248 12.13 8.35 2.99
CA ASP A 248 12.39 9.26 4.11
C ASP A 248 13.42 8.68 5.08
N VAL A 249 14.20 9.57 5.69
CA VAL A 249 15.26 9.19 6.63
C VAL A 249 14.66 8.88 8.00
N LYS A 250 15.03 7.73 8.56
CA LYS A 250 14.77 7.35 9.94
C LYS A 250 16.01 7.51 10.77
N GLU A 251 15.93 8.35 11.78
CA GLU A 251 16.96 8.53 12.80
C GLU A 251 16.48 7.97 14.14
N LYS A 252 17.42 7.47 14.94
CA LYS A 252 17.18 7.08 16.31
C LYS A 252 18.28 7.69 17.17
N GLN A 253 17.92 8.72 17.91
CA GLN A 253 18.80 9.38 18.86
C GLN A 253 18.11 9.48 20.22
N SER A 254 18.81 9.20 21.28
CA SER A 254 18.34 9.38 22.65
C SER A 254 19.53 9.76 23.52
N GLY A 255 19.55 10.99 24.00
CA GLY A 255 20.63 11.54 24.79
C GLY A 255 21.99 11.43 24.09
N THR A 256 23.04 11.27 24.88
CA THR A 256 24.43 11.10 24.41
C THR A 256 24.77 9.64 24.07
N SER A 257 24.03 8.66 24.61
CA SER A 257 24.36 7.23 24.55
C SER A 257 23.81 6.51 23.32
N ILE A 258 22.72 6.98 22.72
CA ILE A 258 22.12 6.31 21.56
C ILE A 258 22.21 7.20 20.34
N LYS A 259 23.16 6.90 19.43
CA LYS A 259 23.27 7.50 18.10
C LYS A 259 23.18 6.43 17.03
N GLY A 260 21.93 6.12 16.58
CA GLY A 260 21.73 5.21 15.46
C GLY A 260 22.13 5.82 14.12
N LYS A 261 22.81 5.05 13.24
CA LYS A 261 23.13 5.51 11.89
C LYS A 261 21.84 5.81 11.10
N PRO A 262 21.69 7.01 10.49
CA PRO A 262 20.53 7.31 9.65
C PRO A 262 20.37 6.31 8.50
N LYS A 263 19.15 5.92 8.22
CA LYS A 263 18.79 5.02 7.12
C LYS A 263 17.39 5.31 6.63
N ILE A 264 17.07 4.93 5.38
CA ILE A 264 15.70 5.07 4.85
C ILE A 264 14.73 4.23 5.69
N SER A 265 13.52 4.76 5.84
CA SER A 265 12.50 4.12 6.69
C SER A 265 12.06 2.75 6.17
N LYS A 266 12.05 2.56 4.85
CA LYS A 266 11.45 1.42 4.12
C LYS A 266 9.97 1.18 4.49
N LYS A 267 9.35 2.10 5.25
CA LYS A 267 7.95 2.07 5.63
C LYS A 267 7.12 2.82 4.59
N GLY A 268 6.80 2.16 3.48
CA GLY A 268 6.06 2.78 2.40
C GLY A 268 6.03 1.89 1.16
N ASN A 269 5.60 2.45 0.04
CA ASN A 269 5.37 1.72 -1.19
C ASN A 269 6.65 1.14 -1.80
N ARG A 270 6.75 -0.19 -1.79
CA ARG A 270 7.92 -0.91 -2.31
C ARG A 270 8.01 -0.81 -3.84
N SER A 271 6.87 -0.79 -4.53
CA SER A 271 6.84 -0.76 -6.00
C SER A 271 7.41 0.55 -6.52
N ILE A 272 7.08 1.69 -5.91
CA ILE A 272 7.66 2.99 -6.26
C ILE A 272 9.17 2.98 -6.00
N ARG A 273 9.63 2.54 -4.82
CA ARG A 273 11.09 2.47 -4.53
C ARG A 273 11.85 1.63 -5.56
N LYS A 274 11.29 0.49 -5.96
CA LYS A 274 11.88 -0.38 -6.97
C LYS A 274 11.91 0.29 -8.35
N ALA A 275 10.82 0.95 -8.73
CA ALA A 275 10.70 1.62 -10.02
C ALA A 275 11.68 2.79 -10.17
N MET A 276 12.01 3.50 -9.07
CA MET A 276 12.93 4.64 -9.09
C MET A 276 14.42 4.27 -9.18
N HIS A 277 14.76 2.99 -9.05
CA HIS A 277 16.17 2.56 -9.07
C HIS A 277 16.88 2.89 -10.40
N PHE A 278 16.29 2.53 -11.54
CA PHE A 278 16.88 2.82 -12.85
C PHE A 278 16.88 4.32 -13.18
N PRO A 279 15.80 5.08 -12.96
CA PRO A 279 15.84 6.54 -13.10
C PRO A 279 16.98 7.19 -12.32
N SER A 280 17.23 6.77 -11.07
CA SER A 280 18.35 7.29 -10.27
C SER A 280 19.73 7.00 -10.90
N LEU A 281 19.93 5.80 -11.46
CA LEU A 281 21.17 5.46 -12.19
C LEU A 281 21.37 6.32 -13.44
N VAL A 282 20.30 6.61 -14.17
CA VAL A 282 20.36 7.46 -15.36
C VAL A 282 20.61 8.91 -14.96
N ALA A 283 19.96 9.42 -13.91
CA ALA A 283 20.17 10.76 -13.39
C ALA A 283 21.65 11.00 -13.03
N VAL A 284 22.27 10.05 -12.31
CA VAL A 284 23.72 10.12 -11.98
C VAL A 284 24.62 10.21 -13.23
N LYS A 285 24.19 9.59 -14.33
CA LYS A 285 24.99 9.56 -15.56
C LYS A 285 24.84 10.82 -16.42
N TRP A 286 23.62 11.38 -16.47
CA TRP A 286 23.26 12.39 -17.47
C TRP A 286 22.93 13.78 -16.90
N ASP A 287 22.75 13.92 -15.58
CA ASP A 287 22.51 15.20 -14.92
C ASP A 287 23.71 15.57 -14.05
N GLU A 288 24.36 16.70 -14.36
CA GLU A 288 25.60 17.13 -13.68
C GLU A 288 25.38 17.37 -12.18
N ASN A 289 24.23 17.92 -11.76
CA ASN A 289 23.95 18.15 -10.34
C ASN A 289 23.84 16.82 -9.55
N PHE A 290 23.16 15.84 -10.13
CA PHE A 290 23.07 14.51 -9.51
C PHE A 290 24.39 13.75 -9.56
N LYS A 291 25.19 13.93 -10.60
CA LYS A 291 26.54 13.35 -10.73
C LYS A 291 27.46 13.87 -9.65
N GLU A 292 27.53 15.21 -9.46
CA GLU A 292 28.31 15.82 -8.41
C GLU A 292 27.87 15.42 -7.01
N LEU A 293 26.56 15.44 -6.76
CA LEU A 293 25.98 14.97 -5.50
C LEU A 293 26.37 13.52 -5.22
N TYR A 294 26.25 12.65 -6.23
CA TYR A 294 26.63 11.24 -6.11
C TYR A 294 28.12 11.07 -5.78
N ALA A 295 29.00 11.73 -6.52
CA ALA A 295 30.44 11.68 -6.30
C ALA A 295 30.79 12.12 -4.88
N ARG A 296 30.25 13.25 -4.41
CA ARG A 296 30.42 13.77 -3.05
C ARG A 296 29.96 12.77 -1.98
N LEU A 297 28.80 12.13 -2.18
CA LEU A 297 28.26 11.16 -1.22
C LEU A 297 29.07 9.86 -1.20
N VAL A 298 29.55 9.41 -2.37
CA VAL A 298 30.43 8.23 -2.45
C VAL A 298 31.77 8.49 -1.78
N SER A 299 32.40 9.65 -2.04
CA SER A 299 33.66 10.06 -1.36
C SER A 299 33.49 10.10 0.16
N LYS A 300 32.37 10.64 0.65
CA LYS A 300 32.10 10.78 2.08
C LYS A 300 31.81 9.46 2.79
N HIS A 301 31.11 8.53 2.12
CA HIS A 301 30.55 7.35 2.78
C HIS A 301 31.09 6.02 2.26
N GLY A 302 31.79 6.00 1.11
CA GLY A 302 32.33 4.78 0.48
C GLY A 302 31.27 3.82 -0.08
N ILE A 303 29.96 4.13 0.03
CA ILE A 303 28.87 3.19 -0.30
C ILE A 303 28.04 3.74 -1.47
N LYS A 304 28.29 3.18 -2.68
CA LYS A 304 27.58 3.56 -3.92
C LYS A 304 26.06 3.49 -3.82
N MET A 305 25.52 2.42 -3.24
CA MET A 305 24.08 2.25 -3.10
C MET A 305 23.45 3.28 -2.16
N LYS A 306 24.15 3.68 -1.09
CA LYS A 306 23.68 4.73 -0.18
C LYS A 306 23.58 6.08 -0.89
N ALA A 307 24.57 6.41 -1.71
CA ALA A 307 24.55 7.62 -2.53
C ALA A 307 23.39 7.59 -3.53
N LEU A 308 23.17 6.48 -4.23
CA LEU A 308 22.09 6.32 -5.20
C LEU A 308 20.69 6.47 -4.58
N VAL A 309 20.48 6.03 -3.35
CA VAL A 309 19.19 6.17 -2.63
C VAL A 309 18.92 7.65 -2.25
N SER A 310 19.94 8.49 -2.23
CA SER A 310 19.83 9.92 -1.90
C SER A 310 19.51 10.80 -3.11
N ILE A 311 19.60 10.22 -4.29
CA ILE A 311 19.25 10.83 -5.59
C ILE A 311 17.80 10.49 -5.93
#